data_15a3600930b6537748c9f948351ca68b
#
_entry.id   15a3600930b6537748c9f948351ca68b
#
_cell.length_a   1.000
_cell.length_b   1.000
_cell.length_c   1.000
_cell.angle_alpha   90.00
_cell.angle_beta   90.00
_cell.angle_gamma   90.00
#
_symmetry.space_group_name_H-M   'P 1'
#
loop_
_entity.id
_entity.type
_entity.pdbx_description
1 polymer ?
#
loop_
_entity_poly.entity_id
_entity_poly.type
_entity_poly.pdbx_seq_one_letter_code
_entity_poly.pdbx_strand_id
1 'polypeptide(L)'
;MPGGHYAHTVVADGLVFISGQLPINESGEPCTYLGFAEQTELAMKNVATALQAGQCDWRHVLKITAYITDVDNWPLFNKVYATYVGEFKPARTVVPVPALHFGALIEIEAIALRNGDSASR
;
A
#
# COMPACT_ATOMS: atom_id res chain seq x y z
N MET A 1 3.80 -12.48 -9.33
CA MET A 1 2.44 -12.97 -9.71
C MET A 1 1.51 -12.82 -8.52
N PRO A 2 0.31 -12.29 -8.73
CA PRO A 2 -0.69 -12.27 -7.66
C PRO A 2 -1.11 -13.69 -7.27
N GLY A 3 -1.44 -13.85 -6.01
CA GLY A 3 -1.93 -15.14 -5.49
C GLY A 3 -3.40 -15.40 -5.76
N GLY A 4 -4.11 -14.45 -6.37
CA GLY A 4 -5.53 -14.55 -6.69
C GLY A 4 -5.82 -14.16 -8.13
N HIS A 5 -7.10 -14.08 -8.46
CA HIS A 5 -7.54 -13.74 -9.81
C HIS A 5 -7.65 -12.22 -10.00
N TYR A 6 -6.50 -11.53 -9.96
CA TYR A 6 -6.42 -10.07 -10.07
C TYR A 6 -5.02 -9.64 -10.52
N ALA A 7 -4.90 -8.38 -10.96
CA ALA A 7 -3.62 -7.74 -11.26
C ALA A 7 -3.19 -6.89 -10.08
N HIS A 8 -1.88 -6.76 -9.84
CA HIS A 8 -1.37 -5.83 -8.82
C HIS A 8 -1.63 -4.38 -9.22
N THR A 9 -1.52 -4.06 -10.51
CA THR A 9 -1.64 -2.70 -11.02
C THR A 9 -2.52 -2.68 -12.26
N VAL A 10 -3.49 -1.74 -12.31
CA VAL A 10 -4.33 -1.51 -13.48
C VAL A 10 -4.27 -0.02 -13.79
N VAL A 11 -4.03 0.33 -15.07
CA VAL A 11 -3.99 1.72 -15.54
C VAL A 11 -5.19 1.97 -16.45
N ALA A 12 -5.95 3.02 -16.17
CA ALA A 12 -7.10 3.41 -16.98
C ALA A 12 -7.27 4.94 -16.90
N ASP A 13 -7.34 5.60 -18.07
CA ASP A 13 -7.58 7.05 -18.18
C ASP A 13 -6.61 7.89 -17.32
N GLY A 14 -5.35 7.50 -17.28
CA GLY A 14 -4.33 8.21 -16.52
C GLY A 14 -4.33 7.86 -15.04
N LEU A 15 -5.29 7.11 -14.55
CA LEU A 15 -5.33 6.64 -13.16
C LEU A 15 -4.67 5.28 -13.03
N VAL A 16 -4.00 5.08 -11.91
CA VAL A 16 -3.30 3.83 -11.59
C VAL A 16 -3.93 3.28 -10.33
N PHE A 17 -4.50 2.08 -10.45
CA PHE A 17 -5.16 1.39 -9.34
C PHE A 17 -4.23 0.29 -8.85
N ILE A 18 -3.90 0.34 -7.57
CA ILE A 18 -3.03 -0.64 -6.92
C ILE A 18 -3.89 -1.51 -6.02
N SER A 19 -3.93 -2.81 -6.31
CA SER A 19 -4.62 -3.79 -5.47
C SER A 19 -4.00 -3.84 -4.08
N GLY A 20 -4.76 -4.33 -3.10
CA GLY A 20 -4.29 -4.47 -1.73
C GLY A 20 -2.97 -5.23 -1.67
N GLN A 21 -1.96 -4.63 -1.05
CA GLN A 21 -0.63 -5.20 -0.90
C GLN A 21 -0.46 -5.68 0.53
N LEU A 22 -0.14 -6.95 0.66
CA LEU A 22 0.11 -7.64 1.93
C LEU A 22 1.62 -7.68 2.21
N PRO A 23 2.04 -8.01 3.44
CA PRO A 23 3.46 -8.16 3.78
C PRO A 23 4.01 -9.49 3.22
N ILE A 24 4.15 -9.55 1.92
CA ILE A 24 4.63 -10.73 1.16
C ILE A 24 6.00 -10.37 0.59
N ASN A 25 6.98 -11.26 0.73
CA ASN A 25 8.34 -11.02 0.24
C ASN A 25 8.45 -11.29 -1.27
N GLU A 26 9.63 -11.05 -1.83
CA GLU A 26 9.90 -11.23 -3.26
C GLU A 26 9.70 -12.66 -3.75
N SER A 27 9.83 -13.64 -2.84
CA SER A 27 9.61 -15.05 -3.16
C SER A 27 8.13 -15.44 -3.11
N GLY A 28 7.23 -14.48 -2.81
CA GLY A 28 5.80 -14.75 -2.72
C GLY A 28 5.37 -15.33 -1.38
N GLU A 29 6.23 -15.27 -0.37
CA GLU A 29 5.93 -15.83 0.95
C GLU A 29 5.37 -14.77 1.90
N PRO A 30 4.24 -15.05 2.60
CA PRO A 30 3.75 -14.14 3.63
C PRO A 30 4.73 -14.08 4.80
N CYS A 31 5.09 -12.85 5.21
CA CYS A 31 6.02 -12.62 6.32
C CYS A 31 5.29 -12.20 7.59
N THR A 32 4.27 -12.97 7.95
CA THR A 32 3.40 -12.67 9.10
C THR A 32 4.04 -13.01 10.44
N TYR A 33 5.23 -13.64 10.42
CA TYR A 33 6.05 -13.83 11.60
C TYR A 33 6.74 -12.54 12.08
N LEU A 34 6.74 -11.49 11.23
CA LEU A 34 7.31 -10.19 11.59
C LEU A 34 6.35 -9.39 12.46
N GLY A 35 6.88 -8.39 13.17
CA GLY A 35 6.06 -7.45 13.93
C GLY A 35 5.33 -6.48 13.01
N PHE A 36 4.41 -5.69 13.60
CA PHE A 36 3.56 -4.79 12.82
C PHE A 36 4.37 -3.78 11.99
N ALA A 37 5.39 -3.16 12.60
CA ALA A 37 6.20 -2.15 11.88
C ALA A 37 6.88 -2.75 10.66
N GLU A 38 7.47 -3.93 10.80
CA GLU A 38 8.17 -4.62 9.71
C GLU A 38 7.19 -5.10 8.65
N GLN A 39 5.99 -5.57 9.03
CA GLN A 39 4.94 -5.91 8.07
C GLN A 39 4.49 -4.67 7.29
N THR A 40 4.38 -3.53 7.96
CA THR A 40 4.03 -2.26 7.31
C THR A 40 5.11 -1.84 6.31
N GLU A 41 6.39 -1.94 6.69
CA GLU A 41 7.52 -1.68 5.78
C GLU A 41 7.38 -2.50 4.50
N LEU A 42 7.11 -3.78 4.65
CA LEU A 42 7.03 -4.69 3.51
C LEU A 42 5.82 -4.40 2.64
N ALA A 43 4.67 -4.11 3.25
CA ALA A 43 3.47 -3.74 2.50
C ALA A 43 3.68 -2.42 1.73
N MET A 44 4.30 -1.41 2.35
CA MET A 44 4.63 -0.14 1.70
C MET A 44 5.60 -0.33 0.54
N LYS A 45 6.60 -1.19 0.72
CA LYS A 45 7.55 -1.53 -0.33
C LYS A 45 6.83 -2.18 -1.52
N ASN A 46 5.87 -3.06 -1.25
CA ASN A 46 5.09 -3.71 -2.30
C ASN A 46 4.21 -2.71 -3.06
N VAL A 47 3.65 -1.72 -2.35
CA VAL A 47 2.93 -0.61 -3.00
C VAL A 47 3.88 0.17 -3.90
N ALA A 48 5.10 0.47 -3.43
CA ALA A 48 6.09 1.20 -4.24
C ALA A 48 6.44 0.44 -5.53
N THR A 49 6.60 -0.88 -5.44
CA THR A 49 6.87 -1.72 -6.61
C THR A 49 5.70 -1.67 -7.60
N ALA A 50 4.47 -1.76 -7.10
CA ALA A 50 3.27 -1.69 -7.94
C ALA A 50 3.10 -0.30 -8.58
N LEU A 51 3.47 0.77 -7.86
CA LEU A 51 3.48 2.13 -8.43
C LEU A 51 4.45 2.23 -9.60
N GLN A 52 5.66 1.69 -9.46
CA GLN A 52 6.66 1.70 -10.53
C GLN A 52 6.15 0.98 -11.78
N ALA A 53 5.43 -0.13 -11.61
CA ALA A 53 4.81 -0.84 -12.73
C ALA A 53 3.80 0.03 -13.47
N GLY A 54 3.17 0.99 -12.78
CA GLY A 54 2.25 1.96 -13.37
C GLY A 54 2.92 3.26 -13.80
N GLN A 55 4.25 3.33 -13.76
CA GLN A 55 5.03 4.53 -14.07
C GLN A 55 4.76 5.68 -13.10
N CYS A 56 4.61 5.33 -11.82
CA CYS A 56 4.33 6.25 -10.73
C CYS A 56 5.35 6.11 -9.61
N ASP A 57 5.37 7.08 -8.73
CA ASP A 57 6.02 6.99 -7.42
C ASP A 57 5.11 7.67 -6.37
N TRP A 58 5.59 7.82 -5.15
CA TRP A 58 4.77 8.33 -4.04
C TRP A 58 4.20 9.73 -4.29
N ARG A 59 4.87 10.57 -5.07
CA ARG A 59 4.39 11.93 -5.38
C ARG A 59 3.11 11.91 -6.22
N HIS A 60 2.84 10.82 -6.92
CA HIS A 60 1.68 10.67 -7.78
C HIS A 60 0.47 10.06 -7.06
N VAL A 61 0.64 9.59 -5.84
CA VAL A 61 -0.44 8.92 -5.10
C VAL A 61 -1.51 9.92 -4.69
N LEU A 62 -2.75 9.60 -5.01
CA LEU A 62 -3.92 10.42 -4.69
C LEU A 62 -4.60 9.93 -3.42
N LYS A 63 -4.71 8.62 -3.26
CA LYS A 63 -5.47 8.02 -2.17
C LYS A 63 -4.79 6.75 -1.69
N ILE A 64 -4.69 6.61 -0.37
CA ILE A 64 -4.26 5.39 0.30
C ILE A 64 -5.40 4.90 1.20
N THR A 65 -5.67 3.60 1.17
CA THR A 65 -6.49 2.95 2.18
C THR A 65 -5.66 1.85 2.83
N ALA A 66 -5.52 1.93 4.14
CA ALA A 66 -4.78 0.94 4.92
C ALA A 66 -5.74 0.20 5.84
N TYR A 67 -5.69 -1.13 5.79
CA TYR A 67 -6.48 -2.01 6.64
C TYR A 67 -5.58 -2.59 7.71
N ILE A 68 -5.93 -2.42 8.98
CA ILE A 68 -5.15 -2.92 10.11
C ILE A 68 -6.03 -3.75 11.03
N THR A 69 -5.47 -4.81 11.61
CA THR A 69 -6.25 -5.71 12.46
C THR A 69 -6.32 -5.24 13.92
N ASP A 70 -5.50 -4.26 14.30
CA ASP A 70 -5.51 -3.67 15.63
C ASP A 70 -5.39 -2.16 15.50
N VAL A 71 -6.45 -1.43 15.85
CA VAL A 71 -6.49 0.02 15.72
C VAL A 71 -5.41 0.71 16.58
N ASP A 72 -4.96 0.08 17.65
CA ASP A 72 -3.91 0.63 18.51
C ASP A 72 -2.54 0.72 17.81
N ASN A 73 -2.40 0.07 16.67
CA ASN A 73 -1.19 0.12 15.85
C ASN A 73 -1.11 1.34 14.92
N TRP A 74 -2.15 2.19 14.88
CA TRP A 74 -2.12 3.29 13.93
C TRP A 74 -0.99 4.31 14.17
N PRO A 75 -0.51 4.58 15.41
CA PRO A 75 0.67 5.45 15.58
C PRO A 75 1.93 4.86 14.95
N LEU A 76 2.14 3.53 15.08
CA LEU A 76 3.25 2.85 14.41
C LEU A 76 3.11 2.89 12.90
N PHE A 77 1.88 2.68 12.40
CA PHE A 77 1.58 2.82 10.98
C PHE A 77 1.97 4.20 10.48
N ASN A 78 1.54 5.26 11.16
CA ASN A 78 1.86 6.63 10.79
C ASN A 78 3.36 6.87 10.68
N LYS A 79 4.13 6.33 11.62
CA LYS A 79 5.58 6.51 11.66
C LYS A 79 6.25 5.90 10.43
N VAL A 80 5.90 4.67 10.08
CA VAL A 80 6.44 3.99 8.90
C VAL A 80 5.94 4.67 7.62
N TYR A 81 4.65 4.94 7.56
CA TYR A 81 3.99 5.56 6.42
C TYR A 81 4.66 6.89 6.04
N ALA A 82 4.96 7.73 7.03
CA ALA A 82 5.58 9.04 6.82
C ALA A 82 6.96 8.93 6.16
N THR A 83 7.70 7.85 6.39
CA THR A 83 9.01 7.64 5.76
C THR A 83 8.90 7.39 4.26
N TYR A 84 7.76 6.90 3.79
CA TYR A 84 7.53 6.63 2.37
C TYR A 84 6.89 7.81 1.65
N VAL A 85 5.81 8.38 2.19
CA VAL A 85 5.09 9.46 1.50
C VAL A 85 5.71 10.83 1.71
N GLY A 86 6.48 11.00 2.81
CA GLY A 86 7.14 12.27 3.09
C GLY A 86 6.14 13.43 3.15
N GLU A 87 6.42 14.46 2.38
CA GLU A 87 5.61 15.68 2.34
C GLU A 87 4.43 15.61 1.37
N PHE A 88 4.30 14.53 0.58
CA PHE A 88 3.28 14.45 -0.48
C PHE A 88 1.85 14.30 0.03
N LYS A 89 1.65 13.74 1.18
CA LYS A 89 0.37 13.69 1.93
C LYS A 89 -0.86 13.36 1.07
N PRO A 90 -0.97 12.14 0.53
CA PRO A 90 -2.18 11.76 -0.19
C PRO A 90 -3.39 11.69 0.74
N ALA A 91 -4.59 11.73 0.17
CA ALA A 91 -5.80 11.43 0.95
C ALA A 91 -5.68 10.01 1.52
N ARG A 92 -6.13 9.81 2.77
CA ARG A 92 -5.91 8.53 3.45
C ARG A 92 -7.07 8.16 4.36
N THR A 93 -7.37 6.86 4.37
CA THR A 93 -8.28 6.25 5.35
C THR A 93 -7.57 5.05 5.96
N VAL A 94 -7.64 4.90 7.28
CA VAL A 94 -7.16 3.73 8.00
C VAL A 94 -8.39 3.00 8.54
N VAL A 95 -8.55 1.73 8.16
CA VAL A 95 -9.74 0.94 8.46
C VAL A 95 -9.37 -0.24 9.35
N PRO A 96 -9.85 -0.31 10.60
CA PRO A 96 -9.65 -1.52 11.40
C PRO A 96 -10.57 -2.63 10.88
N VAL A 97 -10.02 -3.84 10.80
CA VAL A 97 -10.73 -5.04 10.31
C VAL A 97 -10.46 -6.21 11.24
N PRO A 98 -11.37 -7.21 11.31
CA PRO A 98 -11.17 -8.35 12.21
C PRO A 98 -10.00 -9.23 11.83
N ALA A 99 -9.70 -9.39 10.53
CA ALA A 99 -8.64 -10.26 10.05
C ALA A 99 -8.27 -9.93 8.62
N LEU A 100 -7.07 -10.33 8.22
CA LEU A 100 -6.57 -10.25 6.85
C LEU A 100 -6.02 -11.61 6.44
N HIS A 101 -5.80 -11.79 5.15
CA HIS A 101 -5.24 -13.03 4.61
C HIS A 101 -3.90 -13.39 5.27
N PHE A 102 -3.66 -14.67 5.48
CA PHE A 102 -2.42 -15.23 6.04
C PHE A 102 -2.12 -14.79 7.47
N GLY A 103 -3.11 -14.20 8.17
CA GLY A 103 -2.85 -13.63 9.49
C GLY A 103 -2.06 -12.33 9.43
N ALA A 104 -2.04 -11.65 8.29
CA ALA A 104 -1.36 -10.36 8.17
C ALA A 104 -1.98 -9.32 9.10
N LEU A 105 -1.16 -8.40 9.57
CA LEU A 105 -1.60 -7.32 10.46
C LEU A 105 -1.96 -6.05 9.71
N ILE A 106 -1.61 -5.99 8.42
CA ILE A 106 -1.81 -4.80 7.58
C ILE A 106 -1.98 -5.19 6.12
N GLU A 107 -2.78 -4.40 5.41
CA GLU A 107 -2.91 -4.45 3.95
C GLU A 107 -3.12 -3.02 3.45
N ILE A 108 -2.51 -2.65 2.32
CA ILE A 108 -2.56 -1.28 1.81
C ILE A 108 -2.90 -1.30 0.33
N GLU A 109 -3.88 -0.48 -0.06
CA GLU A 109 -4.22 -0.24 -1.46
C GLU A 109 -4.01 1.24 -1.80
N ALA A 110 -3.90 1.56 -3.07
CA ALA A 110 -3.62 2.93 -3.51
C ALA A 110 -4.26 3.25 -4.86
N ILE A 111 -4.52 4.54 -5.05
CA ILE A 111 -4.87 5.11 -6.34
C ILE A 111 -3.89 6.24 -6.61
N ALA A 112 -3.31 6.27 -7.80
CA ALA A 112 -2.32 7.27 -8.20
C ALA A 112 -2.69 7.87 -9.55
N LEU A 113 -2.08 9.02 -9.87
CA LEU A 113 -2.20 9.66 -11.17
C LEU A 113 -0.90 9.38 -11.93
N ARG A 114 -1.03 8.90 -13.17
CA ARG A 114 0.12 8.47 -13.96
C ARG A 114 1.13 9.59 -14.14
N ASN A 115 2.42 9.23 -14.16
CA ASN A 115 3.50 10.18 -14.37
C ASN A 115 3.28 11.01 -15.65
N GLY A 116 3.41 12.33 -15.51
CA GLY A 116 3.15 13.27 -16.61
C GLY A 116 1.78 13.93 -16.52
N ASP A 117 0.83 13.34 -15.82
CA ASP A 117 -0.47 13.95 -15.53
C ASP A 117 -0.35 14.83 -14.29
N SER A 118 -1.33 15.68 -14.05
CA SER A 118 -1.29 16.61 -12.92
C SER A 118 -2.45 16.38 -11.95
N ALA A 119 -2.17 16.59 -10.66
CA ALA A 119 -3.17 16.54 -9.61
C ALA A 119 -3.04 17.78 -8.74
N SER A 120 -4.19 18.25 -8.24
CA SER A 120 -4.24 19.34 -7.26
C SER A 120 -4.34 18.75 -5.86
N ARG A 121 -3.54 19.27 -4.92
CA ARG A 121 -3.53 18.81 -3.53
C ARG A 121 -3.85 19.95 -2.59
#